data_ca971786ac0026662bf19bf5b05c9609
#
_entry.id   ca971786ac0026662bf19bf5b05c9609
#
_cell.length_a   1.000
_cell.length_b   1.000
_cell.length_c   1.000
_cell.angle_alpha   90.00
_cell.angle_beta   90.00
_cell.angle_gamma   90.00
#
_symmetry.space_group_name_H-M   'P 1'
#
loop_
_entity.id
_entity.type
_entity.pdbx_description
1 polymer ?
#
loop_
_entity_poly.entity_id
_entity_poly.type
_entity_poly.pdbx_seq_one_letter_code
_entity_poly.pdbx_strand_id
1 'polypeptide(L)'
;MNEDEQLSPLGAEMLAGLSAFCDALESGEPIEKRYTVRTISLDLQPTRYGADDVRRVRRLLKASQALLAKFLGVSVKAVRAWEQETRRVPPIACRFMDEIVANPALWTQRIKQSVSDRQSPVGS
;
A
#
# COMPACT_ATOMS: atom_id res chain seq x y z
N MET A 1 -22.98 -14.98 4.22
CA MET A 1 -22.40 -13.83 4.67
C MET A 1 -21.68 -13.16 3.61
N ASN A 2 -21.69 -12.03 3.64
CA ASN A 2 -21.16 -11.32 2.60
C ASN A 2 -20.05 -10.51 3.01
N GLU A 3 -19.02 -10.52 2.23
CA GLU A 3 -17.91 -9.63 2.41
C GLU A 3 -18.35 -8.20 2.41
N ASP A 4 -19.46 -7.92 1.76
CA ASP A 4 -20.01 -6.58 1.71
C ASP A 4 -20.32 -6.03 3.08
N GLU A 5 -20.72 -6.89 3.99
CA GLU A 5 -21.03 -6.45 5.33
C GLU A 5 -19.80 -6.02 6.09
N GLN A 6 -18.65 -6.42 5.63
CA GLN A 6 -17.38 -6.10 6.28
C GLN A 6 -16.67 -4.92 5.64
N LEU A 7 -17.21 -4.44 4.53
CA LEU A 7 -16.58 -3.29 3.89
C LEU A 7 -16.83 -2.04 4.67
N SER A 8 -15.79 -1.21 4.77
CA SER A 8 -15.95 0.12 5.34
C SER A 8 -16.90 0.92 4.45
N PRO A 9 -17.53 1.97 4.98
CA PRO A 9 -18.37 2.84 4.14
C PRO A 9 -17.66 3.33 2.90
N LEU A 10 -16.36 3.63 3.00
CA LEU A 10 -15.59 4.07 1.86
C LEU A 10 -15.45 2.94 0.83
N GLY A 11 -15.19 1.72 1.28
CA GLY A 11 -15.12 0.58 0.38
C GLY A 11 -16.41 0.32 -0.34
N ALA A 12 -17.54 0.46 0.36
CA ALA A 12 -18.86 0.30 -0.24
C ALA A 12 -19.13 1.37 -1.29
N GLU A 13 -18.75 2.62 -1.02
CA GLU A 13 -18.88 3.70 -1.98
C GLU A 13 -18.05 3.46 -3.23
N MET A 14 -16.84 2.97 -3.07
CA MET A 14 -15.97 2.67 -4.19
C MET A 14 -16.54 1.56 -5.07
N LEU A 15 -17.08 0.52 -4.45
CA LEU A 15 -17.72 -0.56 -5.20
C LEU A 15 -18.95 -0.08 -5.96
N ALA A 16 -19.76 0.75 -5.30
CA ALA A 16 -20.93 1.31 -5.95
C ALA A 16 -20.54 2.17 -7.14
N GLY A 17 -19.48 2.96 -7.00
CA GLY A 17 -18.98 3.79 -8.08
C GLY A 17 -18.48 2.96 -9.26
N LEU A 18 -17.76 1.89 -8.99
CA LEU A 18 -17.28 1.00 -10.04
C LEU A 18 -18.42 0.30 -10.75
N SER A 19 -19.40 -0.16 -10.00
CA SER A 19 -20.58 -0.81 -10.58
C SER A 19 -21.33 0.14 -11.50
N ALA A 20 -21.55 1.37 -11.05
CA ALA A 20 -22.22 2.37 -11.88
C ALA A 20 -21.42 2.70 -13.13
N PHE A 21 -20.11 2.75 -13.03
CA PHE A 21 -19.24 2.99 -14.17
C PHE A 21 -19.35 1.85 -15.19
N CYS A 22 -19.34 0.61 -14.73
CA CYS A 22 -19.51 -0.54 -15.60
C CYS A 22 -20.88 -0.53 -16.29
N ASP A 23 -21.93 -0.19 -15.54
CA ASP A 23 -23.28 -0.09 -16.11
C ASP A 23 -23.33 0.97 -17.20
N ALA A 24 -22.69 2.11 -16.96
CA ALA A 24 -22.62 3.19 -17.94
C ALA A 24 -21.92 2.73 -19.22
N LEU A 25 -20.85 1.98 -19.08
CA LEU A 25 -20.12 1.45 -20.22
C LEU A 25 -20.99 0.46 -21.02
N GLU A 26 -21.71 -0.40 -20.33
CA GLU A 26 -22.56 -1.39 -20.98
C GLU A 26 -23.73 -0.75 -21.70
N SER A 27 -24.31 0.28 -21.11
CA SER A 27 -25.46 0.94 -21.70
C SER A 27 -25.09 1.86 -22.86
N GLY A 28 -23.80 2.16 -23.01
CA GLY A 28 -23.35 3.08 -24.03
C GLY A 28 -23.66 4.53 -23.75
N GLU A 29 -24.10 4.84 -22.55
CA GLU A 29 -24.34 6.23 -22.19
C GLU A 29 -23.03 6.97 -21.97
N PRO A 30 -23.00 8.28 -22.28
CA PRO A 30 -21.81 9.07 -21.97
C PRO A 30 -21.54 9.03 -20.46
N ILE A 31 -20.37 8.62 -20.12
CA ILE A 31 -19.94 8.51 -18.71
C ILE A 31 -20.11 9.82 -17.99
N GLU A 32 -19.81 10.91 -18.66
CA GLU A 32 -19.90 12.25 -18.10
C GLU A 32 -21.29 12.64 -17.65
N LYS A 33 -22.30 12.10 -18.28
CA LYS A 33 -23.67 12.40 -17.87
C LYS A 33 -24.07 11.70 -16.60
N ARG A 34 -23.57 10.51 -16.40
CA ARG A 34 -23.86 9.75 -15.18
C ARG A 34 -23.01 10.21 -14.02
N TYR A 35 -21.82 10.62 -14.36
CA TYR A 35 -20.89 11.10 -13.39
C TYR A 35 -20.74 12.59 -13.52
N THR A 36 -21.75 13.28 -13.21
CA THR A 36 -21.54 14.67 -12.92
C THR A 36 -20.93 14.75 -11.55
N VAL A 37 -20.23 14.33 -11.43
CA VAL A 37 -19.31 13.95 -10.62
C VAL A 37 -18.83 15.01 -9.76
N ARG A 38 -19.08 14.87 -8.75
CA ARG A 38 -18.08 14.82 -7.74
C ARG A 38 -16.85 14.27 -8.34
N THR A 39 -16.00 15.12 -8.66
CA THR A 39 -14.63 14.75 -8.73
C THR A 39 -14.26 14.27 -7.36
N ILE A 40 -14.68 13.14 -7.03
CA ILE A 40 -13.91 12.41 -6.10
C ILE A 40 -12.66 12.18 -6.86
N SER A 41 -11.79 13.11 -6.76
CA SER A 41 -10.46 12.84 -7.17
C SER A 41 -10.03 11.74 -6.25
N LEU A 42 -10.17 10.58 -6.74
CA LEU A 42 -9.39 9.50 -6.23
C LEU A 42 -7.97 9.90 -6.56
N ASP A 43 -7.45 10.81 -5.75
CA ASP A 43 -6.04 11.07 -5.81
C ASP A 43 -5.38 9.86 -5.18
N LEU A 44 -5.22 8.85 -6.01
CA LEU A 44 -4.56 7.63 -5.59
C LEU A 44 -3.05 7.77 -5.64
N GLN A 45 -2.56 8.99 -5.70
CA GLN A 45 -1.14 9.18 -5.69
C GLN A 45 -0.54 8.81 -4.35
N PRO A 46 0.53 8.02 -4.34
CA PRO A 46 1.17 7.70 -3.07
C PRO A 46 1.80 8.94 -2.45
N THR A 47 1.85 8.95 -1.14
CA THR A 47 2.55 9.98 -0.40
C THR A 47 4.03 9.97 -0.79
N ARG A 48 4.64 11.13 -0.84
CA ARG A 48 6.08 11.21 -1.07
C ARG A 48 6.82 10.92 0.22
N TYR A 49 7.84 10.10 0.13
CA TYR A 49 8.66 9.74 1.27
C TYR A 49 10.06 10.31 1.13
N GLY A 50 10.49 11.01 2.16
CA GLY A 50 11.88 11.46 2.27
C GLY A 50 12.66 10.55 3.20
N ALA A 51 13.92 10.92 3.45
CA ALA A 51 14.80 10.11 4.27
C ALA A 51 14.23 9.86 5.66
N ASP A 52 13.72 10.89 6.30
CA ASP A 52 13.18 10.75 7.66
C ASP A 52 11.93 9.89 7.68
N ASP A 53 11.15 9.96 6.64
CA ASP A 53 9.94 9.15 6.52
C ASP A 53 10.29 7.66 6.42
N VAL A 54 11.31 7.33 5.64
CA VAL A 54 11.76 5.95 5.51
C VAL A 54 12.26 5.42 6.85
N ARG A 55 13.04 6.24 7.56
CA ARG A 55 13.50 5.86 8.90
C ARG A 55 12.35 5.66 9.87
N ARG A 56 11.32 6.48 9.75
CA ARG A 56 10.13 6.35 10.59
C ARG A 56 9.40 5.05 10.32
N VAL A 57 9.25 4.68 9.06
CA VAL A 57 8.64 3.38 8.71
C VAL A 57 9.45 2.24 9.30
N ARG A 58 10.78 2.31 9.20
CA ARG A 58 11.64 1.29 9.80
C ARG A 58 11.42 1.19 11.31
N ARG A 59 11.30 2.32 11.98
CA ARG A 59 11.06 2.32 13.43
C ARG A 59 9.70 1.72 13.78
N LEU A 60 8.69 2.00 12.99
CA LEU A 60 7.37 1.42 13.19
C LEU A 60 7.41 -0.10 13.08
N LEU A 61 8.21 -0.60 12.17
CA LEU A 61 8.35 -2.04 11.94
C LEU A 61 9.43 -2.67 12.81
N LYS A 62 10.19 -1.85 13.52
CA LYS A 62 11.38 -2.32 14.26
C LYS A 62 12.33 -3.08 13.36
N ALA A 63 12.52 -2.57 12.15
CA ALA A 63 13.28 -3.24 11.12
C ALA A 63 14.60 -2.54 10.86
N SER A 64 15.63 -3.31 10.56
CA SER A 64 16.90 -2.80 10.05
C SER A 64 16.73 -2.40 8.59
N GLN A 65 17.72 -1.70 8.04
CA GLN A 65 17.71 -1.41 6.61
C GLN A 65 17.65 -2.68 5.77
N ALA A 66 18.40 -3.69 6.17
CA ALA A 66 18.43 -4.95 5.45
C ALA A 66 17.08 -5.67 5.50
N LEU A 67 16.42 -5.65 6.65
CA LEU A 67 15.13 -6.28 6.79
C LEU A 67 14.06 -5.55 6.00
N LEU A 68 14.07 -4.23 6.04
CA LEU A 68 13.13 -3.45 5.25
C LEU A 68 13.33 -3.71 3.76
N ALA A 69 14.58 -3.75 3.33
CA ALA A 69 14.89 -4.02 1.93
C ALA A 69 14.35 -5.37 1.49
N LYS A 70 14.56 -6.40 2.28
CA LYS A 70 14.03 -7.72 1.98
C LYS A 70 12.52 -7.73 1.94
N PHE A 71 11.91 -7.06 2.88
CA PHE A 71 10.46 -7.01 2.95
C PHE A 71 9.86 -6.30 1.74
N LEU A 72 10.46 -5.21 1.32
CA LEU A 72 10.00 -4.47 0.16
C LEU A 72 10.39 -5.10 -1.18
N GLY A 73 11.35 -6.01 -1.16
CA GLY A 73 11.82 -6.62 -2.39
C GLY A 73 12.82 -5.76 -3.15
N VAL A 74 13.57 -4.93 -2.44
CA VAL A 74 14.58 -4.08 -3.05
C VAL A 74 15.95 -4.36 -2.44
N SER A 75 17.00 -3.78 -2.99
CA SER A 75 18.33 -3.96 -2.44
C SER A 75 18.54 -3.10 -1.21
N VAL A 76 19.42 -3.53 -0.34
CA VAL A 76 19.81 -2.74 0.82
C VAL A 76 20.45 -1.42 0.39
N LYS A 77 21.14 -1.43 -0.72
CA LYS A 77 21.71 -0.22 -1.31
C LYS A 77 20.64 0.81 -1.62
N ALA A 78 19.50 0.36 -2.13
CA ALA A 78 18.39 1.25 -2.42
C ALA A 78 17.87 1.92 -1.16
N VAL A 79 17.64 1.14 -0.10
CA VAL A 79 17.16 1.70 1.16
C VAL A 79 18.15 2.69 1.73
N ARG A 80 19.44 2.38 1.70
CA ARG A 80 20.47 3.30 2.14
C ARG A 80 20.47 4.60 1.35
N ALA A 81 20.32 4.47 0.03
CA ALA A 81 20.29 5.64 -0.84
C ALA A 81 19.09 6.54 -0.53
N TRP A 82 17.94 5.95 -0.22
CA TRP A 82 16.77 6.71 0.18
C TRP A 82 17.02 7.46 1.49
N GLU A 83 17.65 6.83 2.44
CA GLU A 83 17.91 7.46 3.74
C GLU A 83 19.06 8.47 3.68
N GLN A 84 19.89 8.40 2.66
CA GLN A 84 20.95 9.38 2.43
C GLN A 84 20.54 10.46 1.44
N GLU A 85 19.32 10.39 0.94
CA GLU A 85 18.77 11.33 -0.03
C GLU A 85 19.53 11.36 -1.35
N THR A 86 20.27 10.31 -1.66
CA THR A 86 20.98 10.19 -2.92
C THR A 86 20.11 9.59 -4.02
N ARG A 87 18.96 9.06 -3.65
CA ARG A 87 18.01 8.48 -4.59
C ARG A 87 16.60 8.71 -4.07
N ARG A 88 15.70 9.01 -4.98
CA ARG A 88 14.30 9.21 -4.64
C ARG A 88 13.62 7.87 -4.42
N VAL A 89 12.71 7.80 -3.45
CA VAL A 89 11.92 6.62 -3.21
C VAL A 89 10.93 6.43 -4.37
N PRO A 90 10.95 5.26 -5.03
CA PRO A 90 10.01 5.03 -6.14
C PRO A 90 8.56 5.05 -5.68
N PRO A 91 7.63 5.43 -6.57
CA PRO A 91 6.23 5.50 -6.20
C PRO A 91 5.65 4.20 -5.64
N ILE A 92 6.06 3.05 -6.17
CA ILE A 92 5.55 1.78 -5.68
C ILE A 92 5.98 1.52 -4.24
N ALA A 93 7.20 1.90 -3.89
CA ALA A 93 7.67 1.79 -2.51
C ALA A 93 6.93 2.76 -1.59
N CYS A 94 6.65 3.97 -2.08
CA CYS A 94 5.86 4.93 -1.34
C CYS A 94 4.47 4.39 -1.04
N ARG A 95 3.84 3.78 -2.04
CA ARG A 95 2.53 3.16 -1.86
C ARG A 95 2.56 2.08 -0.80
N PHE A 96 3.57 1.23 -0.83
CA PHE A 96 3.70 0.17 0.15
C PHE A 96 3.89 0.77 1.55
N MET A 97 4.72 1.79 1.65
CA MET A 97 4.95 2.44 2.94
C MET A 97 3.70 3.14 3.46
N ASP A 98 2.86 3.68 2.57
CA ASP A 98 1.56 4.20 2.98
C ASP A 98 0.71 3.12 3.65
N GLU A 99 0.72 1.92 3.10
CA GLU A 99 -0.03 0.80 3.68
C GLU A 99 0.55 0.37 5.01
N ILE A 100 1.87 0.39 5.14
CA ILE A 100 2.52 0.07 6.41
C ILE A 100 2.13 1.09 7.48
N VAL A 101 2.17 2.36 7.14
CA VAL A 101 1.83 3.42 8.10
C VAL A 101 0.37 3.34 8.51
N ALA A 102 -0.50 2.94 7.58
CA ALA A 102 -1.92 2.80 7.87
C ALA A 102 -2.21 1.68 8.88
N ASN A 103 -1.41 0.63 8.87
CA ASN A 103 -1.63 -0.49 9.78
C ASN A 103 -0.31 -1.16 10.16
N PRO A 104 0.49 -0.49 10.99
CA PRO A 104 1.82 -1.03 11.32
C PRO A 104 1.79 -2.38 12.01
N ALA A 105 0.76 -2.63 12.83
CA ALA A 105 0.68 -3.88 13.59
C ALA A 105 0.56 -5.09 12.66
N LEU A 106 -0.22 -4.96 11.61
CA LEU A 106 -0.37 -6.03 10.63
C LEU A 106 0.96 -6.37 9.97
N TRP A 107 1.69 -5.34 9.55
CA TRP A 107 2.93 -5.56 8.83
C TRP A 107 4.06 -6.03 9.73
N THR A 108 4.09 -5.57 10.98
CA THR A 108 5.02 -6.09 11.96
C THR A 108 4.80 -7.58 12.18
N GLN A 109 3.56 -7.99 12.28
CA GLN A 109 3.22 -9.39 12.44
C GLN A 109 3.63 -10.21 11.23
N ARG A 110 3.41 -9.67 10.03
CA ARG A 110 3.81 -10.33 8.79
C ARG A 110 5.31 -10.56 8.73
N ILE A 111 6.08 -9.57 9.13
CA ILE A 111 7.53 -9.70 9.16
C ILE A 111 7.94 -10.78 10.15
N LYS A 112 7.36 -10.79 11.34
CA LYS A 112 7.67 -11.80 12.34
C LYS A 112 7.35 -13.20 11.85
N GLN A 113 6.23 -13.37 11.20
CA GLN A 113 5.85 -14.65 10.64
C GLN A 113 6.86 -15.11 9.58
N SER A 114 7.26 -14.22 8.72
CA SER A 114 8.22 -14.54 7.67
C SER A 114 9.56 -14.99 8.24
N VAL A 115 10.02 -14.31 9.28
CA VAL A 115 11.26 -14.68 9.94
C VAL A 115 11.13 -16.03 10.62
N SER A 116 10.03 -16.27 11.32
CA SER A 116 9.78 -17.54 11.98
C SER A 116 9.73 -18.70 10.99
N ASP A 117 9.06 -18.50 9.87
CA ASP A 117 8.96 -19.53 8.84
C ASP A 117 10.32 -19.89 8.28
N ARG A 118 11.20 -18.90 8.12
CA ARG A 118 12.54 -19.14 7.62
C ARG A 118 13.43 -19.88 8.61
N GLN A 119 13.21 -19.65 9.88
CA GLN A 119 13.98 -20.31 10.93
C GLN A 119 13.43 -21.68 11.27
N SER A 120 12.25 -21.98 10.82
CA SER A 120 11.65 -23.26 11.06
C SER A 120 12.44 -24.32 10.32
N PRO A 121 12.79 -25.41 10.95
CA PRO A 121 13.54 -26.47 10.29
C PRO A 121 12.66 -27.30 9.37
N VAL A 122 11.66 -26.74 8.88
CA VAL A 122 10.77 -27.41 7.98
C VAL A 122 11.48 -27.64 6.70
N GLY A 123 11.23 -28.54 6.04
CA GLY A 123 11.89 -28.76 4.83
C GLY A 123 13.21 -29.38 5.04
N SER A 124 13.63 -29.26 6.21
CA SER A 124 14.76 -30.06 6.54
C SER A 124 14.29 -31.47 6.55
#